data_50a819d75b52a723f30fe0318cc35a5c
#
_entry.id   50a819d75b52a723f30fe0318cc35a5c
#
_cell.length_a   1.000
_cell.length_b   1.000
_cell.length_c   1.000
_cell.angle_alpha   90.00
_cell.angle_beta   90.00
_cell.angle_gamma   90.00
#
_symmetry.space_group_name_H-M   'P 1'
#
loop_
_entity.id
_entity.type
_entity.pdbx_description
1 polymer ?
#
loop_
_entity_poly.entity_id
_entity_poly.type
_entity_poly.pdbx_seq_one_letter_code
_entity_poly.pdbx_strand_id
1 'polypeptide(L)'
;MKYLNDNRIRYRKYSDDPPTKEYEWGWYYAEGTHGYYSLFNSPGKITTIKSLKWHLLTLWWLNDDLDLNNFTNLAKYIVYKPNDFVTFDVSPSLLDRVLKDVYMQDLERPPKNKQRKIVFKDFCGLDRSEKLSVVGRLIGRKSTIDEEMIYQSMLDINEKGKNITITNIAKELKCSSRTIHRNMSKELKQEKDILNRNNEKI
;
A
#
# COMPACT_ATOMS: atom_id res chain seq x y z
N MET A 1 -15.98 7.22 -15.25
CA MET A 1 -16.49 7.67 -13.93
C MET A 1 -17.79 8.48 -14.03
N LYS A 2 -17.95 9.35 -15.04
CA LYS A 2 -19.18 10.17 -15.21
C LYS A 2 -20.45 9.31 -15.18
N TYR A 3 -20.52 8.23 -15.94
CA TYR A 3 -21.68 7.32 -15.97
C TYR A 3 -22.04 6.77 -14.57
N LEU A 4 -21.03 6.37 -13.77
CA LEU A 4 -21.29 5.84 -12.43
C LEU A 4 -21.88 6.91 -11.52
N ASN A 5 -21.36 8.12 -11.58
CA ASN A 5 -21.88 9.25 -10.79
C ASN A 5 -23.28 9.68 -11.23
N ASP A 6 -23.54 9.76 -12.55
CA ASP A 6 -24.85 10.14 -13.11
C ASP A 6 -25.94 9.12 -12.72
N ASN A 7 -25.57 7.84 -12.63
CA ASN A 7 -26.46 6.77 -12.19
C ASN A 7 -26.40 6.51 -10.66
N ARG A 8 -25.73 7.35 -9.90
CA ARG A 8 -25.61 7.25 -8.41
C ARG A 8 -25.06 5.91 -7.93
N ILE A 9 -24.20 5.27 -8.76
CA ILE A 9 -23.59 3.97 -8.40
C ILE A 9 -22.57 4.18 -7.28
N ARG A 10 -22.74 3.46 -6.18
CA ARG A 10 -21.80 3.44 -5.06
C ARG A 10 -20.63 2.54 -5.43
N TYR A 11 -19.43 3.13 -5.59
CA TYR A 11 -18.18 2.42 -5.91
C TYR A 11 -17.10 2.64 -4.83
N ARG A 12 -17.49 3.27 -3.73
CA ARG A 12 -16.64 3.52 -2.55
C ARG A 12 -17.44 3.35 -1.28
N LYS A 13 -16.78 2.75 -0.27
CA LYS A 13 -17.26 2.69 1.11
C LYS A 13 -16.08 2.90 2.05
N TYR A 14 -16.21 3.82 2.98
CA TYR A 14 -15.26 3.93 4.09
C TYR A 14 -15.52 2.84 5.11
N SER A 15 -14.49 2.49 5.87
CA SER A 15 -14.61 1.47 6.92
C SER A 15 -15.47 1.94 8.06
N ASP A 16 -16.31 1.04 8.55
CA ASP A 16 -17.07 1.23 9.78
C ASP A 16 -16.20 0.93 11.03
N ASP A 17 -14.98 0.34 10.83
CA ASP A 17 -14.05 0.06 11.93
C ASP A 17 -13.56 1.37 12.54
N PRO A 18 -13.41 1.48 13.88
CA PRO A 18 -12.85 2.65 14.52
C PRO A 18 -11.36 2.77 14.16
N PRO A 19 -10.88 3.93 13.70
CA PRO A 19 -9.46 4.12 13.43
C PRO A 19 -8.66 4.16 14.73
N THR A 20 -7.44 3.64 14.72
CA THR A 20 -6.50 3.76 15.85
C THR A 20 -6.12 5.23 16.07
N LYS A 21 -5.99 5.99 14.97
CA LYS A 21 -5.73 7.42 15.01
C LYS A 21 -6.33 8.13 13.80
N GLU A 22 -6.97 9.27 14.05
CA GLU A 22 -7.47 10.16 13.01
C GLU A 22 -6.49 11.32 12.80
N TYR A 23 -6.30 11.68 11.52
CA TYR A 23 -5.51 12.81 11.07
C TYR A 23 -6.36 13.68 10.12
N GLU A 24 -5.98 14.91 9.90
CA GLU A 24 -6.64 15.79 8.94
C GLU A 24 -6.73 15.16 7.54
N TRP A 25 -5.64 14.50 7.10
CA TRP A 25 -5.52 13.88 5.79
C TRP A 25 -6.15 12.47 5.70
N GLY A 26 -6.53 11.81 6.85
CA GLY A 26 -7.07 10.44 6.79
C GLY A 26 -7.05 9.69 8.11
N TRP A 27 -7.19 8.38 8.03
CA TRP A 27 -7.30 7.46 9.16
C TRP A 27 -6.19 6.43 9.16
N TYR A 28 -5.66 6.16 10.33
CA TYR A 28 -4.67 5.11 10.56
C TYR A 28 -5.28 3.98 11.39
N TYR A 29 -5.08 2.73 10.92
CA TYR A 29 -5.51 1.49 11.55
C TYR A 29 -4.27 0.66 11.84
N ALA A 30 -3.85 0.52 13.10
CA ALA A 30 -2.64 -0.22 13.49
C ALA A 30 -2.72 -1.68 13.04
N GLU A 31 -3.85 -2.33 13.32
CA GLU A 31 -4.13 -3.71 12.91
C GLU A 31 -4.66 -3.81 11.47
N GLY A 32 -4.96 -2.67 10.85
CA GLY A 32 -5.54 -2.60 9.53
C GLY A 32 -7.04 -2.83 9.53
N THR A 33 -7.69 -2.42 8.42
CA THR A 33 -9.12 -2.65 8.17
C THR A 33 -9.34 -3.35 6.83
N HIS A 34 -10.34 -4.19 6.74
CA HIS A 34 -10.85 -4.81 5.52
C HIS A 34 -12.11 -4.10 4.99
N GLY A 35 -12.70 -3.19 5.79
CA GLY A 35 -13.97 -2.51 5.50
C GLY A 35 -13.89 -1.37 4.48
N TYR A 36 -12.69 -0.98 4.02
CA TYR A 36 -12.52 0.10 3.06
C TYR A 36 -12.55 -0.42 1.62
N TYR A 37 -13.54 -0.01 0.86
CA TYR A 37 -13.68 -0.31 -0.57
C TYR A 37 -13.53 0.96 -1.38
N SER A 38 -12.77 0.89 -2.48
CA SER A 38 -12.63 1.99 -3.43
C SER A 38 -12.27 1.41 -4.79
N LEU A 39 -13.26 1.31 -5.64
CA LEU A 39 -13.15 0.79 -6.99
C LEU A 39 -12.77 1.92 -7.95
N PHE A 40 -12.02 1.60 -8.99
CA PHE A 40 -11.67 2.52 -10.09
C PHE A 40 -10.90 3.79 -9.68
N ASN A 41 -10.29 3.81 -8.50
CA ASN A 41 -9.56 4.97 -7.98
C ASN A 41 -8.13 5.11 -8.53
N SER A 42 -7.61 4.08 -9.15
CA SER A 42 -6.29 4.12 -9.79
C SER A 42 -6.44 4.06 -11.30
N PRO A 43 -5.45 4.54 -12.06
CA PRO A 43 -5.40 4.31 -13.50
C PRO A 43 -5.24 2.83 -13.87
N GLY A 44 -5.08 1.96 -12.86
CA GLY A 44 -5.02 0.51 -13.05
C GLY A 44 -6.39 -0.05 -13.45
N LYS A 45 -6.42 -0.67 -14.62
CA LYS A 45 -7.61 -1.28 -15.19
C LYS A 45 -7.78 -2.71 -14.68
N ILE A 46 -8.97 -3.25 -14.86
CA ILE A 46 -9.25 -4.66 -14.63
C ILE A 46 -8.55 -5.49 -15.72
N THR A 47 -7.62 -6.34 -15.30
CA THR A 47 -6.76 -7.10 -16.23
C THR A 47 -7.05 -8.60 -16.27
N THR A 48 -7.90 -9.10 -15.35
CA THR A 48 -8.22 -10.55 -15.25
C THR A 48 -9.69 -10.77 -14.96
N ILE A 49 -10.20 -11.94 -15.33
CA ILE A 49 -11.58 -12.38 -15.04
C ILE A 49 -11.81 -12.43 -13.52
N LYS A 50 -10.83 -12.88 -12.76
CA LYS A 50 -10.92 -12.92 -11.28
C LYS A 50 -11.09 -11.51 -10.69
N SER A 51 -10.35 -10.54 -11.21
CA SER A 51 -10.48 -9.13 -10.80
C SER A 51 -11.83 -8.56 -11.25
N LEU A 52 -12.30 -8.87 -12.46
CA LEU A 52 -13.63 -8.47 -12.93
C LEU A 52 -14.74 -9.00 -12.02
N LYS A 53 -14.72 -10.30 -11.71
CA LYS A 53 -15.68 -10.91 -10.78
C LYS A 53 -15.69 -10.22 -9.43
N TRP A 54 -14.52 -9.94 -8.87
CA TRP A 54 -14.41 -9.23 -7.58
C TRP A 54 -14.97 -7.80 -7.64
N HIS A 55 -14.71 -7.05 -8.72
CA HIS A 55 -15.25 -5.70 -8.91
C HIS A 55 -16.77 -5.71 -9.04
N LEU A 56 -17.32 -6.63 -9.84
CA LEU A 56 -18.76 -6.77 -10.02
C LEU A 56 -19.44 -7.22 -8.71
N LEU A 57 -18.86 -8.18 -8.00
CA LEU A 57 -19.37 -8.60 -6.69
C LEU A 57 -19.37 -7.44 -5.69
N THR A 58 -18.30 -6.66 -5.65
CA THR A 58 -18.21 -5.50 -4.75
C THR A 58 -19.22 -4.42 -5.12
N LEU A 59 -19.43 -4.16 -6.42
CA LEU A 59 -20.45 -3.22 -6.87
C LEU A 59 -21.86 -3.71 -6.52
N TRP A 60 -22.13 -5.01 -6.71
CA TRP A 60 -23.42 -5.60 -6.36
C TRP A 60 -23.69 -5.48 -4.86
N TRP A 61 -22.71 -5.77 -4.04
CA TRP A 61 -22.80 -5.64 -2.59
C TRP A 61 -22.93 -4.17 -2.11
N LEU A 62 -22.28 -3.23 -2.77
CA LEU A 62 -22.35 -1.81 -2.42
C LEU A 62 -23.69 -1.16 -2.83
N ASN A 63 -24.41 -1.73 -3.79
CA ASN A 63 -25.62 -1.17 -4.38
C ASN A 63 -26.76 -2.18 -4.27
N ASP A 64 -27.15 -2.46 -3.05
CA ASP A 64 -28.22 -3.39 -2.68
C ASP A 64 -29.63 -2.95 -3.14
N ASP A 65 -29.75 -1.68 -3.55
CA ASP A 65 -30.94 -1.07 -4.11
C ASP A 65 -31.07 -1.25 -5.64
N LEU A 66 -30.03 -1.79 -6.33
CA LEU A 66 -30.10 -2.06 -7.75
C LEU A 66 -30.89 -3.35 -8.04
N ASP A 67 -31.79 -3.29 -8.99
CA ASP A 67 -32.38 -4.49 -9.56
C ASP A 67 -31.41 -5.23 -10.52
N LEU A 68 -31.71 -6.49 -10.83
CA LEU A 68 -30.88 -7.34 -11.69
C LEU A 68 -30.66 -6.76 -13.10
N ASN A 69 -31.68 -6.09 -13.67
CA ASN A 69 -31.57 -5.53 -15.02
C ASN A 69 -30.62 -4.33 -15.03
N ASN A 70 -30.78 -3.42 -14.06
CA ASN A 70 -29.92 -2.26 -13.92
C ASN A 70 -28.47 -2.67 -13.61
N PHE A 71 -28.27 -3.66 -12.74
CA PHE A 71 -26.94 -4.19 -12.48
C PHE A 71 -26.32 -4.88 -13.70
N THR A 72 -27.11 -5.64 -14.46
CA THR A 72 -26.64 -6.25 -15.74
C THR A 72 -26.20 -5.17 -16.74
N ASN A 73 -26.95 -4.07 -16.85
CA ASN A 73 -26.59 -2.95 -17.71
C ASN A 73 -25.31 -2.23 -17.21
N LEU A 74 -25.15 -2.05 -15.92
CA LEU A 74 -23.92 -1.55 -15.33
C LEU A 74 -22.73 -2.45 -15.64
N ALA A 75 -22.88 -3.77 -15.50
CA ALA A 75 -21.84 -4.73 -15.82
C ALA A 75 -21.46 -4.69 -17.32
N LYS A 76 -22.44 -4.62 -18.23
CA LYS A 76 -22.21 -4.43 -19.68
C LYS A 76 -21.43 -3.13 -19.94
N TYR A 77 -21.76 -2.05 -19.26
CA TYR A 77 -21.05 -0.79 -19.38
C TYR A 77 -19.58 -0.92 -18.94
N ILE A 78 -19.32 -1.59 -17.81
CA ILE A 78 -17.95 -1.79 -17.27
C ILE A 78 -17.10 -2.66 -18.22
N VAL A 79 -17.66 -3.74 -18.77
CA VAL A 79 -16.90 -4.64 -19.64
C VAL A 79 -16.74 -4.14 -21.06
N TYR A 80 -17.47 -3.10 -21.45
CA TYR A 80 -17.32 -2.48 -22.76
C TYR A 80 -15.98 -1.77 -22.84
N LYS A 81 -15.04 -2.35 -23.56
CA LYS A 81 -13.62 -1.95 -23.60
C LYS A 81 -13.39 -0.45 -23.88
N PRO A 82 -14.17 0.22 -24.78
CA PRO A 82 -14.06 1.67 -24.98
C PRO A 82 -14.33 2.53 -23.76
N ASN A 83 -15.03 1.99 -22.73
CA ASN A 83 -15.24 2.70 -21.45
C ASN A 83 -14.02 2.64 -20.53
N ASP A 84 -12.98 1.91 -20.90
CA ASP A 84 -11.65 1.95 -20.30
C ASP A 84 -11.52 1.36 -18.88
N PHE A 85 -12.49 0.56 -18.41
CA PHE A 85 -12.42 -0.15 -17.14
C PHE A 85 -11.66 -1.48 -17.23
N VAL A 86 -11.69 -2.14 -18.39
CA VAL A 86 -11.07 -3.44 -18.64
C VAL A 86 -10.03 -3.37 -19.74
N THR A 87 -9.02 -4.24 -19.70
CA THR A 87 -7.96 -4.30 -20.73
C THR A 87 -8.16 -5.42 -21.75
N PHE A 88 -9.10 -6.33 -21.50
CA PHE A 88 -9.35 -7.51 -22.31
C PHE A 88 -10.80 -7.54 -22.82
N ASP A 89 -11.04 -8.32 -23.86
CA ASP A 89 -12.38 -8.47 -24.42
C ASP A 89 -13.18 -9.48 -23.60
N VAL A 90 -14.40 -9.10 -23.24
CA VAL A 90 -15.34 -9.94 -22.49
C VAL A 90 -16.49 -10.32 -23.39
N SER A 91 -16.59 -11.61 -23.74
CA SER A 91 -17.70 -12.11 -24.54
C SER A 91 -19.01 -12.10 -23.72
N PRO A 92 -20.18 -12.01 -24.37
CA PRO A 92 -21.47 -12.07 -23.68
C PRO A 92 -21.60 -13.32 -22.80
N SER A 93 -21.21 -14.48 -23.31
CA SER A 93 -21.28 -15.77 -22.58
C SER A 93 -20.36 -15.79 -21.36
N LEU A 94 -19.21 -15.13 -21.43
CA LEU A 94 -18.31 -14.97 -20.28
C LEU A 94 -18.92 -14.04 -19.23
N LEU A 95 -19.50 -12.91 -19.66
CA LEU A 95 -20.17 -12.00 -18.76
C LEU A 95 -21.34 -12.66 -18.04
N ASP A 96 -22.20 -13.38 -18.76
CA ASP A 96 -23.34 -14.08 -18.19
C ASP A 96 -22.91 -15.09 -17.12
N ARG A 97 -21.82 -15.83 -17.37
CA ARG A 97 -21.25 -16.75 -16.39
C ARG A 97 -20.73 -16.00 -15.13
N VAL A 98 -20.02 -14.88 -15.32
CA VAL A 98 -19.53 -14.07 -14.21
C VAL A 98 -20.69 -13.48 -13.41
N LEU A 99 -21.72 -12.97 -14.07
CA LEU A 99 -22.92 -12.43 -13.40
C LEU A 99 -23.66 -13.52 -12.61
N LYS A 100 -23.85 -14.71 -13.20
CA LYS A 100 -24.43 -15.84 -12.49
C LYS A 100 -23.66 -16.16 -11.21
N ASP A 101 -22.35 -16.19 -11.29
CA ASP A 101 -21.47 -16.42 -10.13
C ASP A 101 -21.58 -15.30 -9.08
N VAL A 102 -21.81 -14.04 -9.49
CA VAL A 102 -21.99 -12.90 -8.60
C VAL A 102 -23.33 -12.97 -7.89
N TYR A 103 -24.42 -13.28 -8.62
CA TYR A 103 -25.76 -13.39 -8.06
C TYR A 103 -25.93 -14.53 -7.05
N MET A 104 -25.11 -15.59 -7.19
CA MET A 104 -25.11 -16.72 -6.25
C MET A 104 -24.34 -16.47 -4.96
N GLN A 105 -23.66 -15.32 -4.82
CA GLN A 105 -22.91 -15.01 -3.61
C GLN A 105 -23.84 -14.50 -2.50
N ASP A 106 -23.51 -14.88 -1.28
CA ASP A 106 -24.15 -14.36 -0.07
C ASP A 106 -23.73 -12.88 0.15
N LEU A 107 -24.70 -11.97 0.07
CA LEU A 107 -24.49 -10.53 0.26
C LEU A 107 -24.52 -10.11 1.73
N GLU A 108 -24.88 -10.99 2.66
CA GLU A 108 -24.77 -10.69 4.09
C GLU A 108 -23.32 -10.52 4.52
N ARG A 109 -22.40 -11.16 3.77
CA ARG A 109 -20.97 -11.06 4.02
C ARG A 109 -20.28 -10.13 3.02
N PRO A 110 -19.50 -9.14 3.52
CA PRO A 110 -18.77 -8.25 2.64
C PRO A 110 -17.77 -9.04 1.79
N PRO A 111 -17.58 -8.68 0.50
CA PRO A 111 -16.56 -9.30 -0.35
C PRO A 111 -15.18 -9.17 0.28
N LYS A 112 -14.37 -10.25 0.24
CA LYS A 112 -13.01 -10.23 0.77
C LYS A 112 -12.19 -9.10 0.13
N ASN A 113 -11.60 -8.27 0.95
CA ASN A 113 -10.79 -7.13 0.53
C ASN A 113 -9.38 -7.18 1.11
N LYS A 114 -8.45 -6.42 0.51
CA LYS A 114 -7.10 -6.27 1.05
C LYS A 114 -7.14 -5.39 2.29
N GLN A 115 -6.42 -5.80 3.32
CA GLN A 115 -6.23 -5.01 4.52
C GLN A 115 -5.56 -3.66 4.21
N ARG A 116 -6.10 -2.59 4.77
CA ARG A 116 -5.57 -1.24 4.67
C ARG A 116 -5.20 -0.71 6.05
N LYS A 117 -3.97 -0.24 6.21
CA LYS A 117 -3.54 0.43 7.45
C LYS A 117 -3.70 1.94 7.39
N ILE A 118 -3.74 2.50 6.20
CA ILE A 118 -3.95 3.94 5.98
C ILE A 118 -5.04 4.12 4.94
N VAL A 119 -6.01 4.94 5.27
CA VAL A 119 -7.09 5.39 4.38
C VAL A 119 -7.06 6.90 4.31
N PHE A 120 -6.78 7.43 3.12
CA PHE A 120 -6.78 8.88 2.90
C PHE A 120 -8.21 9.38 2.68
N LYS A 121 -8.53 10.55 3.26
CA LYS A 121 -9.77 11.27 2.99
C LYS A 121 -9.77 11.77 1.54
N ASP A 122 -10.97 11.94 0.97
CA ASP A 122 -11.10 12.67 -0.28
C ASP A 122 -10.68 14.12 -0.07
N PHE A 123 -9.98 14.67 -1.05
CA PHE A 123 -9.49 16.05 -0.99
C PHE A 123 -8.58 16.36 0.21
N CYS A 124 -7.79 15.36 0.66
CA CYS A 124 -6.88 15.51 1.81
C CYS A 124 -5.72 16.50 1.60
N GLY A 125 -5.65 17.17 0.44
CA GLY A 125 -4.62 18.16 0.13
C GLY A 125 -3.23 17.58 -0.19
N LEU A 126 -3.01 16.28 0.02
CA LEU A 126 -1.72 15.63 -0.20
C LEU A 126 -1.57 15.15 -1.64
N ASP A 127 -0.42 15.41 -2.23
CA ASP A 127 -0.03 14.83 -3.50
C ASP A 127 0.37 13.34 -3.38
N ARG A 128 0.74 12.71 -4.51
CA ARG A 128 1.12 11.30 -4.53
C ARG A 128 2.41 11.03 -3.74
N SER A 129 3.39 11.93 -3.81
CA SER A 129 4.67 11.79 -3.12
C SER A 129 4.51 11.92 -1.62
N GLU A 130 3.73 12.91 -1.20
CA GLU A 130 3.39 13.13 0.21
C GLU A 130 2.62 11.97 0.81
N LYS A 131 1.65 11.39 0.08
CA LYS A 131 0.95 10.17 0.49
C LYS A 131 1.90 8.99 0.69
N LEU A 132 2.85 8.79 -0.22
CA LEU A 132 3.87 7.74 -0.08
C LEU A 132 4.80 8.01 1.11
N SER A 133 5.17 9.26 1.38
CA SER A 133 5.96 9.65 2.55
C SER A 133 5.22 9.34 3.85
N VAL A 134 3.93 9.69 3.94
CA VAL A 134 3.08 9.34 5.09
C VAL A 134 3.03 7.82 5.31
N VAL A 135 2.80 7.05 4.24
CA VAL A 135 2.78 5.58 4.30
C VAL A 135 4.13 5.04 4.79
N GLY A 136 5.24 5.53 4.23
CA GLY A 136 6.60 5.12 4.63
C GLY A 136 6.89 5.39 6.10
N ARG A 137 6.47 6.54 6.61
CA ARG A 137 6.68 6.95 8.00
C ARG A 137 5.85 6.16 9.00
N LEU A 138 4.59 5.85 8.68
CA LEU A 138 3.67 5.20 9.62
C LEU A 138 3.75 3.67 9.60
N ILE A 139 3.95 3.07 8.43
CA ILE A 139 3.93 1.61 8.24
C ILE A 139 5.20 1.06 7.58
N GLY A 140 6.15 1.93 7.27
CA GLY A 140 7.47 1.53 6.78
C GLY A 140 8.19 0.68 7.84
N ARG A 141 9.04 -0.20 7.38
CA ARG A 141 9.93 -0.94 8.29
C ARG A 141 10.83 0.06 9.00
N LYS A 142 10.78 0.11 10.34
CA LYS A 142 11.81 0.79 11.11
C LYS A 142 13.14 0.14 10.75
N SER A 143 14.18 0.95 10.53
CA SER A 143 15.53 0.42 10.44
C SER A 143 15.83 -0.34 11.74
N THR A 144 16.24 -1.60 11.63
CA THR A 144 16.72 -2.35 12.81
C THR A 144 18.12 -1.89 13.23
N ILE A 145 18.77 -1.08 12.39
CA ILE A 145 20.11 -0.53 12.62
C ILE A 145 19.94 0.96 12.94
N ASP A 146 20.28 1.35 14.15
CA ASP A 146 20.33 2.74 14.61
C ASP A 146 21.77 3.25 14.74
N GLU A 147 21.92 4.51 15.10
CA GLU A 147 23.23 5.16 15.26
C GLU A 147 24.06 4.54 16.39
N GLU A 148 23.41 4.14 17.47
CA GLU A 148 24.08 3.51 18.62
C GLU A 148 24.71 2.19 18.23
N MET A 149 23.98 1.33 17.51
CA MET A 149 24.52 0.07 17.01
C MET A 149 25.69 0.27 16.05
N ILE A 150 25.63 1.31 15.20
CA ILE A 150 26.74 1.66 14.30
C ILE A 150 27.95 2.08 15.13
N TYR A 151 27.76 2.91 16.14
CA TYR A 151 28.85 3.39 17.01
C TYR A 151 29.51 2.24 17.77
N GLN A 152 28.73 1.36 18.39
CA GLN A 152 29.26 0.18 19.09
C GLN A 152 30.06 -0.74 18.14
N SER A 153 29.54 -0.99 16.93
CA SER A 153 30.29 -1.75 15.93
C SER A 153 31.59 -1.07 15.51
N MET A 154 31.64 0.27 15.48
CA MET A 154 32.88 1.00 15.21
C MET A 154 33.91 0.77 16.32
N LEU A 155 33.49 0.83 17.59
CA LEU A 155 34.35 0.55 18.74
C LEU A 155 34.88 -0.89 18.73
N ASP A 156 34.01 -1.87 18.49
CA ASP A 156 34.41 -3.30 18.39
C ASP A 156 35.44 -3.56 17.27
N ILE A 157 35.30 -2.88 16.13
CA ILE A 157 36.26 -2.99 15.01
C ILE A 157 37.57 -2.34 15.40
N ASN A 158 37.52 -1.18 16.08
CA ASN A 158 38.69 -0.47 16.56
C ASN A 158 39.50 -1.27 17.59
N GLU A 159 38.83 -1.87 18.58
CA GLU A 159 39.45 -2.74 19.59
C GLU A 159 40.14 -3.97 18.98
N LYS A 160 39.61 -4.48 17.86
CA LYS A 160 40.22 -5.56 17.07
C LYS A 160 41.43 -5.11 16.25
N GLY A 161 41.87 -3.85 16.36
CA GLY A 161 42.97 -3.25 15.60
C GLY A 161 42.70 -3.16 14.10
N LYS A 162 41.44 -3.18 13.66
CA LYS A 162 41.07 -3.14 12.24
C LYS A 162 40.63 -1.77 11.82
N ASN A 163 40.86 -1.42 10.56
CA ASN A 163 40.40 -0.16 10.00
C ASN A 163 38.87 -0.16 9.89
N ILE A 164 38.26 0.91 10.41
CA ILE A 164 36.81 1.10 10.45
C ILE A 164 36.36 1.57 9.06
N THR A 165 35.74 0.67 8.31
CA THR A 165 35.17 0.96 6.99
C THR A 165 33.67 0.68 7.00
N ILE A 166 32.92 1.35 6.12
CA ILE A 166 31.48 1.08 5.95
C ILE A 166 31.21 -0.42 5.68
N THR A 167 32.10 -1.06 4.93
CA THR A 167 31.98 -2.49 4.61
C THR A 167 32.18 -3.37 5.85
N ASN A 168 33.12 -3.02 6.73
CA ASN A 168 33.39 -3.78 7.95
C ASN A 168 32.22 -3.63 8.95
N ILE A 169 31.71 -2.39 9.12
CA ILE A 169 30.50 -2.12 9.94
C ILE A 169 29.29 -2.92 9.40
N ALA A 170 29.09 -2.90 8.08
CA ALA A 170 27.99 -3.61 7.44
C ALA A 170 28.08 -5.13 7.63
N LYS A 171 29.29 -5.71 7.60
CA LYS A 171 29.54 -7.14 7.88
C LYS A 171 29.27 -7.48 9.32
N GLU A 172 29.75 -6.67 10.27
CA GLU A 172 29.54 -6.87 11.72
C GLU A 172 28.05 -6.85 12.06
N LEU A 173 27.32 -5.86 11.53
CA LEU A 173 25.89 -5.67 11.76
C LEU A 173 24.99 -6.51 10.81
N LYS A 174 25.56 -7.39 9.99
CA LYS A 174 24.84 -8.25 9.02
C LYS A 174 23.84 -7.49 8.17
N CYS A 175 24.20 -6.32 7.68
CA CYS A 175 23.35 -5.47 6.86
C CYS A 175 24.07 -5.00 5.58
N SER A 176 23.37 -4.26 4.72
CA SER A 176 23.99 -3.69 3.53
C SER A 176 24.77 -2.40 3.85
N SER A 177 25.82 -2.10 3.11
CA SER A 177 26.55 -0.83 3.18
C SER A 177 25.63 0.38 2.97
N ARG A 178 24.58 0.23 2.14
CA ARG A 178 23.55 1.27 1.95
C ARG A 178 22.74 1.54 3.23
N THR A 179 22.50 0.52 4.04
CA THR A 179 21.83 0.68 5.34
C THR A 179 22.69 1.51 6.28
N ILE A 180 24.01 1.25 6.34
CA ILE A 180 24.93 2.04 7.16
C ILE A 180 24.98 3.49 6.67
N HIS A 181 25.14 3.72 5.35
CA HIS A 181 25.15 5.08 4.81
C HIS A 181 23.90 5.90 5.15
N ARG A 182 22.72 5.26 5.19
CA ARG A 182 21.45 5.93 5.51
C ARG A 182 21.29 6.30 6.98
N ASN A 183 21.86 5.49 7.87
CA ASN A 183 21.70 5.63 9.31
C ASN A 183 22.94 6.21 10.01
N MET A 184 24.00 6.53 9.27
CA MET A 184 25.22 7.11 9.79
C MET A 184 25.18 8.65 9.66
N SER A 185 25.08 9.35 10.78
CA SER A 185 25.08 10.82 10.85
C SER A 185 26.43 11.41 10.41
N LYS A 186 26.48 12.74 10.33
CA LYS A 186 27.74 13.45 10.04
C LYS A 186 28.73 13.30 11.20
N GLU A 187 28.20 13.32 12.41
CA GLU A 187 28.94 13.16 13.67
C GLU A 187 29.61 11.79 13.70
N LEU A 188 28.89 10.71 13.42
CA LEU A 188 29.47 9.37 13.37
C LEU A 188 30.53 9.19 12.28
N LYS A 189 30.43 9.91 11.17
CA LYS A 189 31.47 9.89 10.14
C LYS A 189 32.75 10.54 10.62
N GLN A 190 32.67 11.67 11.34
CA GLN A 190 33.81 12.34 11.94
C GLN A 190 34.46 11.46 13.01
N GLU A 191 33.65 10.85 13.88
CA GLU A 191 34.11 9.92 14.91
C GLU A 191 34.88 8.73 14.30
N LYS A 192 34.34 8.12 13.25
CA LYS A 192 35.02 7.06 12.48
C LYS A 192 36.42 7.49 12.01
N ASP A 193 36.52 8.71 11.48
CA ASP A 193 37.78 9.23 10.98
C ASP A 193 38.79 9.52 12.11
N ILE A 194 38.31 9.95 13.28
CA ILE A 194 39.14 10.14 14.49
C ILE A 194 39.66 8.79 14.98
N LEU A 195 38.79 7.79 15.13
CA LEU A 195 39.18 6.45 15.59
C LEU A 195 40.22 5.81 14.67
N ASN A 196 40.06 5.93 13.35
CA ASN A 196 41.02 5.40 12.39
C ASN A 196 42.39 6.07 12.48
N ARG A 197 42.47 7.42 12.67
CA ARG A 197 43.74 8.14 12.84
C ARG A 197 44.49 7.74 14.12
N ASN A 198 43.76 7.35 15.16
CA ASN A 198 44.39 6.89 16.40
C ASN A 198 45.02 5.50 16.22
N ASN A 199 44.43 4.64 15.41
CA ASN A 199 44.98 3.32 15.08
C ASN A 199 46.24 3.37 14.22
N GLU A 200 46.42 4.42 13.39
CA GLU A 200 47.61 4.61 12.56
C GLU A 200 48.85 5.08 13.35
N LYS A 201 48.69 5.46 14.64
CA LYS A 201 49.74 5.97 15.51
C LYS A 201 50.29 4.93 16.49
N ILE A 202 49.76 3.71 16.48
CA ILE A 202 50.20 2.58 17.29
C ILE A 202 50.99 1.59 16.41
#